data_9a300c1f29b0fd3deedd24486549d671
#
_entry.id   9a300c1f29b0fd3deedd24486549d671
#
_cell.length_a   1.000
_cell.length_b   1.000
_cell.length_c   1.000
_cell.angle_alpha   90.00
_cell.angle_beta   90.00
_cell.angle_gamma   90.00
#
_symmetry.space_group_name_H-M   'P 1'
#
loop_
_entity.id
_entity.type
_entity.pdbx_description
1 polymer ?
#
loop_
_entity_poly.entity_id
_entity_poly.type
_entity_poly.pdbx_seq_one_letter_code
_entity_poly.pdbx_strand_id
1 'polypeptide(L)'
;MGLKDSLLLRDLDKTLAIAGVILSLMLIVYLGREIGRVIYLLTGILALISCLLWLAIRKSHTFEFHLPESRTLTIVWSICFFGLYILSVLSVYLRPELYERPLLYFILTALMAGIIACEIFTSGRRHAGLILIQILLLGVSIAWSQLLIFPSLLGVDPWYHSALTNRIINEGFIPEGYSYSKLPLFHLMIAATSLIAGLPYKFAAMASVSLGQIICNAVFVFLIAKHLFKNHRVGLLAALMVIIANHHIFMSYWSIPNGFAAVFIPIV
;
A
#
# COMPACT_ATOMS: atom_id res chain seq x y z
N MET A 1 -29.31 10.99 3.58
CA MET A 1 -28.45 10.41 4.61
C MET A 1 -28.93 10.96 5.93
N GLY A 2 -29.59 10.15 6.77
CA GLY A 2 -30.34 10.61 7.92
C GLY A 2 -29.46 10.92 9.13
N LEU A 3 -30.03 11.65 10.12
CA LEU A 3 -29.38 11.98 11.39
C LEU A 3 -28.73 10.78 12.12
N LYS A 4 -29.26 9.55 11.93
CA LYS A 4 -28.72 8.29 12.48
C LYS A 4 -27.35 7.92 11.89
N ASP A 5 -27.12 8.17 10.59
CA ASP A 5 -25.87 7.82 9.93
C ASP A 5 -24.72 8.76 10.38
N SER A 6 -25.04 10.00 10.72
CA SER A 6 -24.06 10.95 11.25
C SER A 6 -23.64 10.63 12.69
N LEU A 7 -24.53 10.07 13.50
CA LEU A 7 -24.23 9.64 14.87
C LEU A 7 -23.36 8.36 14.90
N LEU A 8 -23.63 7.39 14.00
CA LEU A 8 -22.81 6.19 13.86
C LEU A 8 -21.38 6.51 13.43
N LEU A 9 -21.19 7.44 12.49
CA LEU A 9 -19.86 7.86 12.04
C LEU A 9 -19.14 8.69 13.12
N ARG A 10 -19.85 9.42 13.95
CA ARG A 10 -19.28 10.26 15.02
C ARG A 10 -18.60 9.43 16.12
N ASP A 11 -19.09 8.21 16.38
CA ASP A 11 -18.54 7.35 17.42
C ASP A 11 -17.70 6.18 16.88
N LEU A 12 -17.60 6.03 15.54
CA LEU A 12 -16.82 4.99 14.90
C LEU A 12 -15.33 5.11 15.24
N ASP A 13 -14.79 6.33 15.23
CA ASP A 13 -13.40 6.61 15.59
C ASP A 13 -13.08 6.21 17.04
N LYS A 14 -14.02 6.46 17.96
CA LYS A 14 -13.90 6.05 19.37
C LYS A 14 -13.90 4.53 19.49
N THR A 15 -14.81 3.88 18.79
CA THR A 15 -14.90 2.42 18.80
C THR A 15 -13.63 1.78 18.24
N LEU A 16 -13.12 2.31 17.14
CA LEU A 16 -11.87 1.85 16.53
C LEU A 16 -10.67 2.12 17.45
N ALA A 17 -10.60 3.27 18.11
CA ALA A 17 -9.53 3.57 19.05
C ALA A 17 -9.57 2.66 20.30
N ILE A 18 -10.75 2.36 20.84
CA ILE A 18 -10.92 1.41 21.94
C ILE A 18 -10.50 -0.01 21.51
N ALA A 19 -10.96 -0.45 20.33
CA ALA A 19 -10.57 -1.74 19.76
C ALA A 19 -9.04 -1.79 19.54
N GLY A 20 -8.44 -0.69 19.06
CA GLY A 20 -7.00 -0.54 18.90
C GLY A 20 -6.23 -0.65 20.23
N VAL A 21 -6.74 -0.07 21.31
CA VAL A 21 -6.16 -0.22 22.66
C VAL A 21 -6.17 -1.68 23.09
N ILE A 22 -7.31 -2.37 22.95
CA ILE A 22 -7.45 -3.77 23.35
C ILE A 22 -6.51 -4.65 22.53
N LEU A 23 -6.52 -4.50 21.21
CA LEU A 23 -5.65 -5.27 20.31
C LEU A 23 -4.16 -5.01 20.58
N SER A 24 -3.78 -3.75 20.84
CA SER A 24 -2.39 -3.41 21.16
C SER A 24 -1.93 -4.04 22.47
N LEU A 25 -2.78 -4.05 23.49
CA LEU A 25 -2.47 -4.73 24.77
C LEU A 25 -2.34 -6.24 24.58
N MET A 26 -3.26 -6.86 23.83
CA MET A 26 -3.18 -8.29 23.51
C MET A 26 -1.90 -8.61 22.74
N LEU A 27 -1.54 -7.80 21.75
CA LEU A 27 -0.32 -7.97 20.96
C LEU A 27 0.94 -7.82 21.82
N ILE A 28 1.02 -6.81 22.70
CA ILE A 28 2.16 -6.61 23.60
C ILE A 28 2.35 -7.82 24.50
N VAL A 29 1.27 -8.33 25.12
CA VAL A 29 1.32 -9.49 26.00
C VAL A 29 1.71 -10.74 25.21
N TYR A 30 1.09 -11.00 24.07
CA TYR A 30 1.36 -12.16 23.23
C TYR A 30 2.77 -12.13 22.64
N LEU A 31 3.15 -11.02 21.98
CA LEU A 31 4.45 -10.90 21.32
C LEU A 31 5.61 -10.83 22.33
N GLY A 32 5.37 -10.22 23.51
CA GLY A 32 6.37 -10.18 24.57
C GLY A 32 6.68 -11.56 25.14
N ARG A 33 5.69 -12.46 25.13
CA ARG A 33 5.78 -13.80 25.69
C ARG A 33 6.30 -14.85 24.70
N GLU A 34 5.79 -14.81 23.45
CA GLU A 34 5.99 -15.93 22.49
C GLU A 34 7.08 -15.64 21.45
N ILE A 35 7.27 -14.39 21.03
CA ILE A 35 8.13 -14.06 19.89
C ILE A 35 9.44 -13.38 20.31
N GLY A 36 9.46 -12.64 21.42
CA GLY A 36 10.65 -12.00 21.98
C GLY A 36 11.37 -10.98 21.08
N ARG A 37 10.74 -10.54 19.97
CA ARG A 37 11.33 -9.56 19.05
C ARG A 37 10.92 -8.14 19.43
N VAL A 38 11.91 -7.32 19.79
CA VAL A 38 11.75 -5.93 20.24
C VAL A 38 10.93 -5.08 19.24
N ILE A 39 11.06 -5.31 17.92
CA ILE A 39 10.33 -4.52 16.91
C ILE A 39 8.80 -4.66 17.04
N TYR A 40 8.30 -5.85 17.35
CA TYR A 40 6.85 -6.07 17.52
C TYR A 40 6.32 -5.45 18.80
N LEU A 41 7.12 -5.50 19.89
CA LEU A 41 6.82 -4.81 21.14
C LEU A 41 6.73 -3.30 20.92
N LEU A 42 7.71 -2.71 20.26
CA LEU A 42 7.70 -1.28 19.93
C LEU A 42 6.48 -0.89 19.09
N THR A 43 6.13 -1.69 18.08
CA THR A 43 4.93 -1.43 17.25
C THR A 43 3.66 -1.47 18.09
N GLY A 44 3.51 -2.47 18.97
CA GLY A 44 2.37 -2.58 19.89
C GLY A 44 2.27 -1.40 20.85
N ILE A 45 3.40 -0.97 21.42
CA ILE A 45 3.47 0.18 22.34
C ILE A 45 3.11 1.48 21.60
N LEU A 46 3.66 1.72 20.41
CA LEU A 46 3.35 2.90 19.61
C LEU A 46 1.87 2.94 19.22
N ALA A 47 1.30 1.82 18.81
CA ALA A 47 -0.13 1.73 18.49
C ALA A 47 -0.99 2.03 19.73
N LEU A 48 -0.63 1.47 20.91
CA LEU A 48 -1.31 1.73 22.17
C LEU A 48 -1.29 3.22 22.54
N ILE A 49 -0.10 3.83 22.50
CA ILE A 49 0.08 5.26 22.80
C ILE A 49 -0.75 6.10 21.83
N SER A 50 -0.72 5.80 20.53
CA SER A 50 -1.49 6.53 19.51
C SER A 50 -3.00 6.46 19.76
N CYS A 51 -3.52 5.27 20.09
CA CYS A 51 -4.94 5.09 20.41
C CYS A 51 -5.35 5.84 21.69
N LEU A 52 -4.52 5.79 22.74
CA LEU A 52 -4.77 6.49 24.01
C LEU A 52 -4.71 8.02 23.83
N LEU A 53 -3.73 8.53 23.07
CA LEU A 53 -3.63 9.95 22.72
C LEU A 53 -4.86 10.40 21.95
N TRP A 54 -5.32 9.62 20.96
CA TRP A 54 -6.54 9.93 20.23
C TRP A 54 -7.75 10.04 21.14
N LEU A 55 -7.94 9.06 22.05
CA LEU A 55 -9.04 9.07 23.02
C LEU A 55 -8.99 10.28 23.98
N ALA A 56 -7.78 10.72 24.36
CA ALA A 56 -7.58 11.88 25.23
C ALA A 56 -7.88 13.21 24.49
N ILE A 57 -7.38 13.37 23.26
CA ILE A 57 -7.48 14.62 22.48
C ILE A 57 -8.89 14.78 21.90
N ARG A 58 -9.57 13.68 21.56
CA ARG A 58 -10.88 13.67 20.91
C ARG A 58 -11.95 14.55 21.61
N LYS A 59 -11.92 14.66 22.94
CA LYS A 59 -12.91 15.42 23.72
C LYS A 59 -12.66 16.93 23.72
N SER A 60 -11.47 17.36 23.35
CA SER A 60 -11.07 18.75 23.60
C SER A 60 -11.26 19.70 22.41
N HIS A 61 -11.36 19.21 21.18
CA HIS A 61 -11.43 20.10 20.02
C HIS A 61 -12.16 19.48 18.82
N THR A 62 -13.13 20.20 18.27
CA THR A 62 -13.42 20.18 16.84
C THR A 62 -12.28 20.90 16.14
N PHE A 63 -11.18 20.19 15.85
CA PHE A 63 -10.10 20.75 15.05
C PHE A 63 -10.59 20.87 13.60
N GLU A 64 -11.17 22.01 13.26
CA GLU A 64 -11.28 22.42 11.87
C GLU A 64 -9.90 22.91 11.43
N PHE A 65 -9.08 21.98 10.96
CA PHE A 65 -7.76 22.29 10.43
C PHE A 65 -7.93 22.93 9.05
N HIS A 66 -8.20 24.23 9.02
CA HIS A 66 -8.27 25.03 7.81
C HIS A 66 -6.85 25.51 7.44
N LEU A 67 -6.03 24.60 6.88
CA LEU A 67 -4.82 25.06 6.22
C LEU A 67 -5.21 25.77 4.92
N PRO A 68 -4.73 26.99 4.69
CA PRO A 68 -5.01 27.71 3.45
C PRO A 68 -4.48 26.91 2.26
N GLU A 69 -5.35 26.68 1.26
CA GLU A 69 -4.95 26.05 0.02
C GLU A 69 -3.96 26.97 -0.70
N SER A 70 -2.76 26.47 -0.95
CA SER A 70 -1.73 27.22 -1.64
C SER A 70 -1.24 26.46 -2.87
N ARG A 71 -1.50 27.03 -4.06
CA ARG A 71 -0.99 26.50 -5.31
C ARG A 71 0.54 26.45 -5.34
N THR A 72 1.19 27.47 -4.80
CA THR A 72 2.66 27.55 -4.75
C THR A 72 3.23 26.44 -3.91
N LEU A 73 2.66 26.19 -2.71
CA LEU A 73 3.11 25.07 -1.86
C LEU A 73 2.89 23.71 -2.54
N THR A 74 1.75 23.51 -3.22
CA THR A 74 1.51 22.27 -3.99
C THR A 74 2.59 22.05 -5.05
N ILE A 75 2.95 23.09 -5.81
CA ILE A 75 4.00 23.00 -6.84
C ILE A 75 5.37 22.67 -6.18
N VAL A 76 5.71 23.34 -5.08
CA VAL A 76 6.97 23.10 -4.37
C VAL A 76 7.03 21.65 -3.86
N TRP A 77 5.99 21.18 -3.18
CA TRP A 77 5.93 19.79 -2.69
C TRP A 77 6.03 18.78 -3.81
N SER A 78 5.32 19.02 -4.94
CA SER A 78 5.39 18.12 -6.09
C SER A 78 6.79 18.07 -6.71
N ILE A 79 7.47 19.22 -6.86
CA ILE A 79 8.85 19.26 -7.35
C ILE A 79 9.79 18.51 -6.40
N CYS A 80 9.65 18.73 -5.08
CA CYS A 80 10.43 18.00 -4.07
C CYS A 80 10.18 16.49 -4.16
N PHE A 81 8.91 16.06 -4.27
CA PHE A 81 8.56 14.65 -4.44
C PHE A 81 9.25 14.02 -5.64
N PHE A 82 9.12 14.62 -6.84
CA PHE A 82 9.72 14.06 -8.05
C PHE A 82 11.25 14.07 -8.00
N GLY A 83 11.86 15.08 -7.40
CA GLY A 83 13.31 15.11 -7.15
C GLY A 83 13.76 13.95 -6.25
N LEU A 84 13.08 13.74 -5.11
CA LEU A 84 13.36 12.61 -4.22
C LEU A 84 13.06 11.26 -4.88
N TYR A 85 12.03 11.17 -5.71
CA TYR A 85 11.70 9.96 -6.46
C TYR A 85 12.86 9.55 -7.39
N ILE A 86 13.38 10.50 -8.17
CA ILE A 86 14.55 10.26 -9.04
C ILE A 86 15.75 9.83 -8.21
N LEU A 87 16.04 10.51 -7.10
CA LEU A 87 17.13 10.16 -6.20
C LEU A 87 16.95 8.77 -5.59
N SER A 88 15.73 8.38 -5.24
CA SER A 88 15.43 7.04 -4.72
C SER A 88 15.71 5.95 -5.75
N VAL A 89 15.32 6.16 -7.00
CA VAL A 89 15.61 5.24 -8.12
C VAL A 89 17.13 5.14 -8.34
N LEU A 90 17.81 6.28 -8.39
CA LEU A 90 19.26 6.31 -8.53
C LEU A 90 19.99 5.62 -7.38
N SER A 91 19.51 5.78 -6.13
CA SER A 91 20.09 5.12 -4.97
C SER A 91 20.02 3.59 -5.06
N VAL A 92 18.94 3.05 -5.61
CA VAL A 92 18.80 1.60 -5.87
C VAL A 92 19.66 1.16 -7.05
N TYR A 93 19.75 1.97 -8.10
CA TYR A 93 20.58 1.67 -9.27
C TYR A 93 22.07 1.66 -8.94
N LEU A 94 22.56 2.64 -8.16
CA LEU A 94 23.96 2.80 -7.75
C LEU A 94 24.29 2.06 -6.44
N ARG A 95 23.45 1.13 -6.00
CA ARG A 95 23.67 0.42 -4.73
C ARG A 95 25.02 -0.29 -4.67
N PRO A 96 25.74 -0.22 -3.55
CA PRO A 96 27.02 -0.89 -3.39
C PRO A 96 26.85 -2.41 -3.15
N GLU A 97 25.77 -2.81 -2.49
CA GLU A 97 25.49 -4.20 -2.11
C GLU A 97 24.47 -4.83 -3.08
N LEU A 98 24.79 -6.05 -3.55
CA LEU A 98 23.83 -6.83 -4.33
C LEU A 98 22.70 -7.32 -3.42
N TYR A 99 21.48 -7.31 -3.95
CA TYR A 99 20.27 -7.79 -3.27
C TYR A 99 19.81 -6.98 -2.06
N GLU A 100 20.46 -5.85 -1.75
CA GLU A 100 20.06 -4.97 -0.66
C GLU A 100 19.65 -3.59 -1.16
N ARG A 101 18.68 -3.00 -0.49
CA ARG A 101 18.32 -1.60 -0.69
C ARG A 101 19.16 -0.74 0.27
N PRO A 102 19.85 0.28 -0.21
CA PRO A 102 20.68 1.13 0.65
C PRO A 102 19.81 1.89 1.67
N LEU A 103 20.38 2.22 2.83
CA LEU A 103 19.69 3.03 3.85
C LEU A 103 19.16 4.34 3.29
N LEU A 104 19.89 4.96 2.36
CA LEU A 104 19.48 6.18 1.68
C LEU A 104 18.12 6.01 0.98
N TYR A 105 17.85 4.86 0.34
CA TYR A 105 16.58 4.57 -0.29
C TYR A 105 15.42 4.64 0.72
N PHE A 106 15.57 4.07 1.90
CA PHE A 106 14.53 4.08 2.94
C PHE A 106 14.29 5.50 3.47
N ILE A 107 15.35 6.29 3.66
CA ILE A 107 15.24 7.70 4.06
C ILE A 107 14.46 8.49 3.00
N LEU A 108 14.83 8.37 1.73
CA LEU A 108 14.18 9.06 0.62
C LEU A 108 12.71 8.65 0.50
N THR A 109 12.39 7.36 0.68
CA THR A 109 11.02 6.84 0.67
C THR A 109 10.18 7.41 1.81
N ALA A 110 10.74 7.49 3.02
CA ALA A 110 10.06 8.10 4.17
C ALA A 110 9.81 9.61 3.96
N LEU A 111 10.80 10.33 3.40
CA LEU A 111 10.64 11.75 3.06
C LEU A 111 9.56 11.96 1.99
N MET A 112 9.50 11.12 0.95
CA MET A 112 8.44 11.17 -0.06
C MET A 112 7.06 10.99 0.56
N ALA A 113 6.89 10.00 1.45
CA ALA A 113 5.63 9.79 2.17
C ALA A 113 5.24 11.01 3.02
N GLY A 114 6.21 11.63 3.71
CA GLY A 114 6.03 12.85 4.48
C GLY A 114 5.61 14.04 3.62
N ILE A 115 6.25 14.23 2.47
CA ILE A 115 5.90 15.29 1.49
C ILE A 115 4.47 15.08 0.97
N ILE A 116 4.09 13.86 0.59
CA ILE A 116 2.72 13.57 0.15
C ILE A 116 1.73 13.93 1.27
N ALA A 117 2.03 13.58 2.53
CA ALA A 117 1.17 13.94 3.65
C ALA A 117 1.04 15.47 3.80
N CYS A 118 2.13 16.24 3.73
CA CYS A 118 2.09 17.70 3.74
C CYS A 118 1.27 18.26 2.57
N GLU A 119 1.44 17.70 1.37
CA GLU A 119 0.71 18.11 0.18
C GLU A 119 -0.80 17.84 0.30
N ILE A 120 -1.22 16.71 0.88
CA ILE A 120 -2.63 16.40 1.15
C ILE A 120 -3.28 17.49 2.00
N PHE A 121 -2.58 18.00 3.02
CA PHE A 121 -3.13 19.03 3.90
C PHE A 121 -3.13 20.44 3.30
N THR A 122 -2.17 20.76 2.45
CA THR A 122 -1.98 22.11 1.89
C THR A 122 -2.60 22.30 0.51
N SER A 123 -3.03 21.23 -0.16
CA SER A 123 -3.55 21.28 -1.53
C SER A 123 -5.08 21.29 -1.61
N GLY A 124 -5.59 21.95 -2.65
CA GLY A 124 -7.01 21.95 -2.97
C GLY A 124 -7.46 20.70 -3.73
N ARG A 125 -8.78 20.48 -3.77
CA ARG A 125 -9.43 19.33 -4.41
C ARG A 125 -8.98 19.08 -5.86
N ARG A 126 -8.66 20.13 -6.61
CA ARG A 126 -8.22 19.99 -8.02
C ARG A 126 -6.90 19.27 -8.18
N HIS A 127 -6.06 19.22 -7.14
CA HIS A 127 -4.77 18.54 -7.17
C HIS A 127 -4.84 17.09 -6.68
N ALA A 128 -6.02 16.61 -6.29
CA ALA A 128 -6.18 15.25 -5.77
C ALA A 128 -5.69 14.16 -6.72
N GLY A 129 -5.87 14.35 -8.04
CA GLY A 129 -5.35 13.41 -9.05
C GLY A 129 -3.81 13.36 -9.08
N LEU A 130 -3.14 14.52 -8.98
CA LEU A 130 -1.68 14.60 -8.93
C LEU A 130 -1.13 13.89 -7.68
N ILE A 131 -1.72 14.16 -6.52
CA ILE A 131 -1.33 13.52 -5.27
C ILE A 131 -1.57 12.01 -5.31
N LEU A 132 -2.67 11.56 -5.91
CA LEU A 132 -2.94 10.13 -6.09
C LEU A 132 -1.88 9.47 -6.98
N ILE A 133 -1.44 10.13 -8.05
CA ILE A 133 -0.32 9.66 -8.90
C ILE A 133 0.97 9.54 -8.08
N GLN A 134 1.29 10.51 -7.23
CA GLN A 134 2.46 10.44 -6.35
C GLN A 134 2.38 9.26 -5.37
N ILE A 135 1.19 9.01 -4.79
CA ILE A 135 0.94 7.84 -3.93
C ILE A 135 1.19 6.54 -4.71
N LEU A 136 0.68 6.44 -5.94
CA LEU A 136 0.89 5.27 -6.80
C LEU A 136 2.38 5.07 -7.15
N LEU A 137 3.08 6.14 -7.51
CA LEU A 137 4.52 6.09 -7.79
C LEU A 137 5.33 5.67 -6.56
N LEU A 138 4.96 6.14 -5.38
CA LEU A 138 5.57 5.69 -4.12
C LEU A 138 5.37 4.18 -3.94
N GLY A 139 4.14 3.67 -4.14
CA GLY A 139 3.84 2.24 -4.06
C GLY A 139 4.63 1.39 -5.05
N VAL A 140 4.70 1.85 -6.31
CA VAL A 140 5.52 1.21 -7.36
C VAL A 140 7.00 1.21 -6.95
N SER A 141 7.54 2.33 -6.48
CA SER A 141 8.93 2.40 -6.02
C SER A 141 9.20 1.36 -4.92
N ILE A 142 8.33 1.28 -3.90
CA ILE A 142 8.53 0.36 -2.77
C ILE A 142 8.46 -1.10 -3.22
N ALA A 143 7.44 -1.48 -4.00
CA ALA A 143 7.25 -2.86 -4.43
C ALA A 143 8.28 -3.29 -5.48
N TRP A 144 8.51 -2.46 -6.49
CA TRP A 144 9.36 -2.82 -7.61
C TRP A 144 10.86 -2.72 -7.28
N SER A 145 11.28 -1.82 -6.39
CA SER A 145 12.66 -1.81 -5.92
C SER A 145 13.04 -3.18 -5.33
N GLN A 146 12.16 -3.81 -4.56
CA GLN A 146 12.40 -5.15 -4.01
C GLN A 146 12.47 -6.21 -5.10
N LEU A 147 11.60 -6.15 -6.09
CA LEU A 147 11.57 -7.12 -7.20
C LEU A 147 12.78 -6.97 -8.12
N LEU A 148 13.20 -5.74 -8.42
CA LEU A 148 14.24 -5.46 -9.41
C LEU A 148 15.66 -5.72 -8.91
N ILE A 149 15.90 -5.65 -7.60
CA ILE A 149 17.24 -5.96 -7.06
C ILE A 149 17.58 -7.46 -7.11
N PHE A 150 16.58 -8.34 -7.25
CA PHE A 150 16.80 -9.77 -7.40
C PHE A 150 16.69 -10.19 -8.87
N PRO A 151 17.58 -11.03 -9.40
CA PRO A 151 17.49 -11.50 -10.77
C PRO A 151 16.34 -12.50 -10.96
N SER A 152 15.99 -13.24 -9.90
CA SER A 152 14.97 -14.31 -9.91
C SER A 152 13.69 -13.88 -9.17
N LEU A 153 12.75 -14.81 -9.07
CA LEU A 153 11.55 -14.66 -8.24
C LEU A 153 11.92 -14.75 -6.76
N LEU A 154 11.17 -14.01 -5.94
CA LEU A 154 11.31 -13.99 -4.48
C LEU A 154 10.35 -14.98 -3.83
N GLY A 155 10.89 -15.86 -2.97
CA GLY A 155 10.10 -16.84 -2.23
C GLY A 155 9.76 -18.09 -3.03
N VAL A 156 9.16 -19.09 -2.38
CA VAL A 156 8.83 -20.40 -2.97
C VAL A 156 7.54 -20.33 -3.80
N ASP A 157 6.48 -19.71 -3.27
CA ASP A 157 5.18 -19.65 -3.91
C ASP A 157 5.20 -19.01 -5.31
N PRO A 158 5.89 -17.89 -5.55
CA PRO A 158 6.00 -17.31 -6.89
C PRO A 158 6.62 -18.24 -7.92
N TRP A 159 7.55 -19.12 -7.52
CA TRP A 159 8.11 -20.14 -8.42
C TRP A 159 7.08 -21.21 -8.80
N TYR A 160 6.28 -21.66 -7.83
CA TYR A 160 5.18 -22.58 -8.10
C TYR A 160 4.17 -21.98 -9.08
N HIS A 161 3.75 -20.75 -8.85
CA HIS A 161 2.83 -20.03 -9.73
C HIS A 161 3.44 -19.73 -11.11
N SER A 162 4.75 -19.48 -11.19
CA SER A 162 5.46 -19.34 -12.46
C SER A 162 5.43 -20.63 -13.27
N ALA A 163 5.70 -21.78 -12.64
CA ALA A 163 5.65 -23.07 -13.32
C ALA A 163 4.25 -23.35 -13.90
N LEU A 164 3.19 -23.09 -13.12
CA LEU A 164 1.83 -23.27 -13.58
C LEU A 164 1.44 -22.31 -14.71
N THR A 165 1.82 -21.03 -14.60
CA THR A 165 1.57 -20.05 -15.67
C THR A 165 2.30 -20.41 -16.97
N ASN A 166 3.58 -20.79 -16.88
CA ASN A 166 4.35 -21.21 -18.05
C ASN A 166 3.76 -22.46 -18.70
N ARG A 167 3.21 -23.36 -17.91
CA ARG A 167 2.49 -24.52 -18.45
C ARG A 167 1.25 -24.10 -19.25
N ILE A 168 0.44 -23.18 -18.72
CA ILE A 168 -0.71 -22.61 -19.44
C ILE A 168 -0.28 -21.95 -20.76
N ILE A 169 0.83 -21.20 -20.75
CA ILE A 169 1.39 -20.55 -21.95
C ILE A 169 1.79 -21.59 -23.00
N ASN A 170 2.48 -22.66 -22.58
CA ASN A 170 3.03 -23.66 -23.49
C ASN A 170 1.96 -24.62 -24.03
N GLU A 171 1.01 -25.02 -23.20
CA GLU A 171 -0.03 -25.99 -23.57
C GLU A 171 -1.25 -25.31 -24.23
N GLY A 172 -1.45 -24.01 -24.01
CA GLY A 172 -2.57 -23.25 -24.58
C GLY A 172 -3.92 -23.52 -23.90
N PHE A 173 -3.95 -24.27 -22.79
CA PHE A 173 -5.15 -24.56 -22.01
C PHE A 173 -4.85 -24.58 -20.51
N ILE A 174 -5.91 -24.59 -19.68
CA ILE A 174 -5.78 -24.68 -18.22
C ILE A 174 -5.67 -26.16 -17.85
N PRO A 175 -4.53 -26.61 -17.28
CA PRO A 175 -4.36 -28.02 -16.92
C PRO A 175 -5.35 -28.45 -15.85
N GLU A 176 -5.96 -29.62 -16.03
CA GLU A 176 -6.86 -30.22 -15.04
C GLU A 176 -6.08 -30.82 -13.86
N GLY A 177 -6.73 -30.97 -12.70
CA GLY A 177 -6.16 -31.64 -11.52
C GLY A 177 -5.28 -30.76 -10.64
N TYR A 178 -5.05 -29.51 -10.98
CA TYR A 178 -4.33 -28.55 -10.14
C TYR A 178 -5.27 -27.76 -9.24
N SER A 179 -4.79 -27.35 -8.06
CA SER A 179 -5.58 -26.60 -7.09
C SER A 179 -6.18 -25.31 -7.66
N TYR A 180 -5.51 -24.68 -8.63
CA TYR A 180 -5.91 -23.42 -9.25
C TYR A 180 -6.66 -23.58 -10.60
N SER A 181 -6.89 -24.79 -11.07
CA SER A 181 -7.61 -25.00 -12.34
C SER A 181 -9.05 -24.46 -12.29
N LYS A 182 -9.68 -24.43 -11.12
CA LYS A 182 -11.03 -23.88 -10.90
C LYS A 182 -11.05 -22.37 -10.69
N LEU A 183 -9.91 -21.72 -10.36
CA LEU A 183 -9.77 -20.29 -10.14
C LEU A 183 -8.51 -19.74 -10.84
N PRO A 184 -8.45 -19.84 -12.18
CA PRO A 184 -7.21 -19.61 -12.94
C PRO A 184 -6.92 -18.12 -13.22
N LEU A 185 -7.78 -17.18 -12.83
CA LEU A 185 -7.72 -15.77 -13.25
C LEU A 185 -6.35 -15.13 -13.03
N PHE A 186 -5.72 -15.39 -11.88
CA PHE A 186 -4.37 -14.89 -11.57
C PHE A 186 -3.35 -15.34 -12.64
N HIS A 187 -3.32 -16.63 -12.95
CA HIS A 187 -2.36 -17.21 -13.92
C HIS A 187 -2.68 -16.77 -15.34
N LEU A 188 -3.98 -16.67 -15.70
CA LEU A 188 -4.42 -16.22 -17.02
C LEU A 188 -4.06 -14.75 -17.26
N MET A 189 -4.16 -13.88 -16.27
CA MET A 189 -3.74 -12.48 -16.40
C MET A 189 -2.23 -12.38 -16.67
N ILE A 190 -1.41 -13.13 -15.94
CA ILE A 190 0.04 -13.13 -16.14
C ILE A 190 0.39 -13.77 -17.50
N ALA A 191 -0.25 -14.89 -17.85
CA ALA A 191 -0.05 -15.56 -19.13
C ALA A 191 -0.40 -14.64 -20.31
N ALA A 192 -1.57 -14.00 -20.27
CA ALA A 192 -1.98 -13.05 -21.30
C ALA A 192 -1.00 -11.87 -21.41
N THR A 193 -0.57 -11.31 -20.28
CA THR A 193 0.43 -10.21 -20.27
C THR A 193 1.76 -10.68 -20.85
N SER A 194 2.21 -11.89 -20.50
CA SER A 194 3.43 -12.48 -21.03
C SER A 194 3.37 -12.66 -22.55
N LEU A 195 2.27 -13.22 -23.05
CA LEU A 195 2.07 -13.46 -24.49
C LEU A 195 1.92 -12.18 -25.31
N ILE A 196 1.15 -11.22 -24.80
CA ILE A 196 0.87 -9.95 -25.52
C ILE A 196 2.11 -9.05 -25.55
N ALA A 197 2.81 -8.92 -24.40
CA ALA A 197 3.94 -8.03 -24.27
C ALA A 197 5.31 -8.69 -24.52
N GLY A 198 5.37 -10.01 -24.72
CA GLY A 198 6.63 -10.75 -24.88
C GLY A 198 7.50 -10.76 -23.64
N LEU A 199 6.89 -10.62 -22.46
CA LEU A 199 7.62 -10.48 -21.19
C LEU A 199 7.80 -11.84 -20.50
N PRO A 200 8.96 -12.12 -19.89
CA PRO A 200 9.10 -13.26 -19.01
C PRO A 200 8.19 -13.13 -17.77
N TYR A 201 7.81 -14.27 -17.19
CA TYR A 201 6.83 -14.35 -16.08
C TYR A 201 6.99 -13.26 -15.02
N LYS A 202 8.21 -13.04 -14.54
CA LYS A 202 8.48 -12.04 -13.49
C LYS A 202 7.98 -10.65 -13.87
N PHE A 203 8.34 -10.15 -15.04
CA PHE A 203 7.95 -8.83 -15.52
C PHE A 203 6.47 -8.77 -15.91
N ALA A 204 5.93 -9.86 -16.44
CA ALA A 204 4.49 -9.98 -16.69
C ALA A 204 3.68 -9.91 -15.40
N ALA A 205 4.12 -10.59 -14.33
CA ALA A 205 3.51 -10.51 -13.01
C ALA A 205 3.64 -9.10 -12.37
N MET A 206 4.78 -8.43 -12.56
CA MET A 206 4.96 -7.04 -12.12
C MET A 206 4.00 -6.10 -12.84
N ALA A 207 3.89 -6.20 -14.16
CA ALA A 207 3.07 -5.28 -14.96
C ALA A 207 1.56 -5.53 -14.80
N SER A 208 1.12 -6.76 -14.60
CA SER A 208 -0.30 -7.10 -14.45
C SER A 208 -0.76 -7.14 -12.99
N VAL A 209 -0.17 -8.03 -12.19
CA VAL A 209 -0.65 -8.29 -10.83
C VAL A 209 -0.16 -7.25 -9.83
N SER A 210 1.15 -7.03 -9.73
CA SER A 210 1.71 -6.08 -8.76
C SER A 210 1.21 -4.66 -9.00
N LEU A 211 1.29 -4.18 -10.24
CA LEU A 211 0.81 -2.85 -10.61
C LEU A 211 -0.70 -2.74 -10.44
N GLY A 212 -1.45 -3.77 -10.85
CA GLY A 212 -2.90 -3.84 -10.66
C GLY A 212 -3.30 -3.74 -9.19
N GLN A 213 -2.62 -4.45 -8.29
CA GLN A 213 -2.84 -4.37 -6.84
C GLN A 213 -2.59 -2.95 -6.30
N ILE A 214 -1.47 -2.33 -6.66
CA ILE A 214 -1.12 -0.98 -6.21
C ILE A 214 -2.20 0.02 -6.66
N ILE A 215 -2.57 -0.01 -7.94
CA ILE A 215 -3.55 0.92 -8.50
C ILE A 215 -4.93 0.70 -7.88
N CYS A 216 -5.43 -0.53 -7.91
CA CYS A 216 -6.79 -0.82 -7.45
C CYS A 216 -6.95 -0.54 -5.96
N ASN A 217 -6.01 -0.99 -5.11
CA ASN A 217 -6.10 -0.76 -3.67
C ASN A 217 -6.04 0.72 -3.33
N ALA A 218 -5.12 1.50 -3.94
CA ALA A 218 -5.06 2.93 -3.69
C ALA A 218 -6.33 3.67 -4.15
N VAL A 219 -6.81 3.37 -5.37
CA VAL A 219 -7.97 4.04 -5.95
C VAL A 219 -9.26 3.67 -5.22
N PHE A 220 -9.49 2.40 -4.94
CA PHE A 220 -10.71 1.97 -4.24
C PHE A 220 -10.76 2.50 -2.81
N VAL A 221 -9.67 2.41 -2.06
CA VAL A 221 -9.61 2.97 -0.71
C VAL A 221 -9.79 4.49 -0.72
N PHE A 222 -9.18 5.19 -1.69
CA PHE A 222 -9.41 6.62 -1.90
C PHE A 222 -10.91 6.91 -2.13
N LEU A 223 -11.55 6.18 -3.04
CA LEU A 223 -12.96 6.40 -3.38
C LEU A 223 -13.89 6.10 -2.21
N ILE A 224 -13.68 4.99 -1.51
CA ILE A 224 -14.47 4.58 -0.34
C ILE A 224 -14.34 5.62 0.77
N ALA A 225 -13.12 5.95 1.17
CA ALA A 225 -12.90 6.91 2.26
C ALA A 225 -13.39 8.30 1.88
N LYS A 226 -13.15 8.77 0.64
CA LYS A 226 -13.69 10.04 0.14
C LYS A 226 -15.22 10.05 0.15
N HIS A 227 -15.88 8.94 -0.24
CA HIS A 227 -17.34 8.85 -0.23
C HIS A 227 -17.90 8.82 1.19
N LEU A 228 -17.31 8.01 2.06
CA LEU A 228 -17.74 7.82 3.45
C LEU A 228 -17.61 9.11 4.27
N PHE A 229 -16.45 9.74 4.20
CA PHE A 229 -16.14 10.96 4.98
C PHE A 229 -16.48 12.27 4.26
N LYS A 230 -16.95 12.21 3.00
CA LYS A 230 -17.22 13.39 2.14
C LYS A 230 -16.03 14.34 2.00
N ASN A 231 -14.82 13.83 2.19
CA ASN A 231 -13.57 14.60 2.22
C ASN A 231 -12.50 13.93 1.36
N HIS A 232 -12.00 14.64 0.34
CA HIS A 232 -10.95 14.13 -0.55
C HIS A 232 -9.60 13.97 0.15
N ARG A 233 -9.29 14.80 1.16
CA ARG A 233 -8.04 14.70 1.94
C ARG A 233 -8.02 13.42 2.75
N VAL A 234 -9.14 13.05 3.36
CA VAL A 234 -9.28 11.77 4.08
C VAL A 234 -9.11 10.59 3.11
N GLY A 235 -9.69 10.69 1.90
CA GLY A 235 -9.50 9.68 0.86
C GLY A 235 -8.03 9.50 0.46
N LEU A 236 -7.31 10.61 0.21
CA LEU A 236 -5.89 10.57 -0.14
C LEU A 236 -5.02 10.03 1.00
N LEU A 237 -5.30 10.44 2.24
CA LEU A 237 -4.58 9.94 3.41
C LEU A 237 -4.80 8.44 3.59
N ALA A 238 -6.03 7.96 3.42
CA ALA A 238 -6.35 6.54 3.47
C ALA A 238 -5.61 5.74 2.38
N ALA A 239 -5.56 6.25 1.14
CA ALA A 239 -4.79 5.65 0.06
C ALA A 239 -3.29 5.60 0.38
N LEU A 240 -2.71 6.70 0.91
CA LEU A 240 -1.31 6.73 1.34
C LEU A 240 -1.05 5.67 2.42
N MET A 241 -1.90 5.59 3.44
CA MET A 241 -1.76 4.61 4.54
C MET A 241 -1.80 3.17 4.05
N VAL A 242 -2.68 2.84 3.10
CA VAL A 242 -2.73 1.50 2.50
C VAL A 242 -1.45 1.18 1.73
N ILE A 243 -0.98 2.12 0.91
CA ILE A 243 0.23 1.90 0.08
C ILE A 243 1.48 1.68 0.93
N ILE A 244 1.62 2.35 2.07
CA ILE A 244 2.77 2.17 2.98
C ILE A 244 2.56 1.07 4.03
N ALA A 245 1.38 0.43 4.05
CA ALA A 245 1.10 -0.67 4.98
C ALA A 245 1.98 -1.88 4.67
N ASN A 246 2.64 -2.42 5.69
CA ASN A 246 3.59 -3.53 5.54
C ASN A 246 3.00 -4.74 4.82
N HIS A 247 1.78 -5.14 5.16
CA HIS A 247 1.12 -6.27 4.52
C HIS A 247 0.82 -6.01 3.04
N HIS A 248 0.36 -4.80 2.68
CA HIS A 248 0.14 -4.40 1.29
C HIS A 248 1.45 -4.42 0.48
N ILE A 249 2.53 -3.87 1.05
CA ILE A 249 3.86 -3.89 0.41
C ILE A 249 4.29 -5.34 0.15
N PHE A 250 4.21 -6.19 1.18
CA PHE A 250 4.57 -7.61 1.06
C PHE A 250 3.78 -8.30 -0.05
N MET A 251 2.45 -8.18 -0.06
CA MET A 251 1.59 -8.80 -1.08
C MET A 251 1.82 -8.23 -2.48
N SER A 252 2.27 -6.98 -2.61
CA SER A 252 2.49 -6.34 -3.91
C SER A 252 3.76 -6.82 -4.61
N TYR A 253 4.83 -7.15 -3.86
CA TYR A 253 6.03 -7.72 -4.48
C TYR A 253 6.04 -9.27 -4.48
N TRP A 254 5.33 -9.89 -3.56
CA TRP A 254 5.18 -11.34 -3.52
C TRP A 254 3.92 -11.75 -4.30
N SER A 255 4.01 -11.68 -5.64
CA SER A 255 2.88 -11.90 -6.55
C SER A 255 2.32 -13.31 -6.41
N ILE A 256 1.27 -13.46 -5.60
CA ILE A 256 0.54 -14.69 -5.33
C ILE A 256 -0.97 -14.47 -5.46
N PRO A 257 -1.77 -15.52 -5.70
CA PRO A 257 -3.22 -15.38 -5.87
C PRO A 257 -3.95 -14.72 -4.70
N ASN A 258 -3.50 -14.93 -3.46
CA ASN A 258 -4.10 -14.33 -2.26
C ASN A 258 -3.97 -12.80 -2.27
N GLY A 259 -2.80 -12.28 -2.63
CA GLY A 259 -2.57 -10.84 -2.78
C GLY A 259 -3.46 -10.25 -3.87
N PHE A 260 -3.56 -10.94 -5.01
CA PHE A 260 -4.43 -10.54 -6.11
C PHE A 260 -5.92 -10.58 -5.71
N ALA A 261 -6.37 -11.60 -4.99
CA ALA A 261 -7.74 -11.71 -4.52
C ALA A 261 -8.13 -10.57 -3.55
N ALA A 262 -7.19 -10.10 -2.73
CA ALA A 262 -7.43 -9.00 -1.79
C ALA A 262 -7.83 -7.68 -2.48
N VAL A 263 -7.50 -7.50 -3.77
CA VAL A 263 -7.93 -6.34 -4.59
C VAL A 263 -9.44 -6.26 -4.74
N PHE A 264 -10.13 -7.41 -4.74
CA PHE A 264 -11.58 -7.47 -4.95
C PHE A 264 -12.39 -7.18 -3.69
N ILE A 265 -11.79 -7.25 -2.50
CA ILE A 265 -12.47 -6.99 -1.22
C ILE A 265 -13.11 -5.59 -1.18
N PRO A 266 -12.43 -4.50 -1.59
CA PRO A 266 -13.03 -3.17 -1.57
C PRO A 266 -14.11 -2.94 -2.64
N ILE A 267 -14.30 -3.86 -3.58
CA ILE A 267 -15.26 -3.71 -4.68
C ILE A 267 -16.65 -4.25 -4.27
N VAL A 268 -16.68 -5.22 -3.36
CA VAL A 268 -17.90 -5.85 -2.83
C VAL A 268 -18.48 -5.03 -1.68
#